data_3a4a2762ad1791f376857718e959c729
#
_entry.id   3a4a2762ad1791f376857718e959c729
#
_cell.length_a   1.000
_cell.length_b   1.000
_cell.length_c   1.000
_cell.angle_alpha   90.00
_cell.angle_beta   90.00
_cell.angle_gamma   90.00
#
_symmetry.space_group_name_H-M   'P 1'
#
loop_
_entity.id
_entity.type
_entity.pdbx_description
1 polymer ?
#
loop_
_entity_poly.entity_id
_entity_poly.type
_entity_poly.pdbx_seq_one_letter_code
_entity_poly.pdbx_strand_id
1 'polypeptide(L)'
;MKNASQIINIIQHKPQFSKLNKVRCIKKIQSLLIEPVQKMINFAYFKADTLFFVFNHPVGKQEFDNNIDNIKNALKFAPPSECEGINIQDIKAFVTHTPKKKEQESKQEIMISYKERSSGEFDVNIKDEKLNELVKSIRDIIKDKNDT
;
A
#
# COMPACT_ATOMS: atom_id res chain seq x y z
N MET A 1 7.47 -0.65 30.72
CA MET A 1 6.87 0.07 29.57
C MET A 1 6.67 -0.93 28.43
N LYS A 2 5.51 -0.94 27.78
CA LYS A 2 5.28 -1.83 26.64
C LYS A 2 6.08 -1.34 25.44
N ASN A 3 6.82 -2.23 24.80
CA ASN A 3 7.55 -1.97 23.57
C ASN A 3 6.57 -1.75 22.39
N ALA A 4 6.93 -0.96 21.41
CA ALA A 4 6.11 -0.69 20.22
C ALA A 4 5.61 -1.97 19.53
N SER A 5 6.44 -3.01 19.44
CA SER A 5 6.07 -4.32 18.88
C SER A 5 4.96 -5.00 19.71
N GLN A 6 4.99 -4.89 21.03
CA GLN A 6 3.94 -5.45 21.90
C GLN A 6 2.61 -4.70 21.72
N ILE A 7 2.67 -3.38 21.54
CA ILE A 7 1.48 -2.56 21.30
C ILE A 7 0.88 -2.91 19.94
N ILE A 8 1.70 -3.06 18.91
CA ILE A 8 1.27 -3.45 17.57
C ILE A 8 0.61 -4.83 17.59
N ASN A 9 1.21 -5.81 18.27
CA ASN A 9 0.63 -7.15 18.43
C ASN A 9 -0.72 -7.12 19.14
N ILE A 10 -0.87 -6.35 20.21
CA ILE A 10 -2.14 -6.21 20.92
C ILE A 10 -3.22 -5.60 20.01
N ILE A 11 -2.86 -4.60 19.21
CA ILE A 11 -3.79 -3.95 18.28
C ILE A 11 -4.22 -4.93 17.18
N GLN A 12 -3.30 -5.71 16.64
CA GLN A 12 -3.57 -6.66 15.56
C GLN A 12 -4.56 -7.77 15.95
N HIS A 13 -4.56 -8.20 17.21
CA HIS A 13 -5.48 -9.24 17.72
C HIS A 13 -6.89 -8.72 18.04
N LYS A 14 -7.15 -7.42 17.91
CA LYS A 14 -8.50 -6.90 18.10
C LYS A 14 -9.42 -7.27 16.93
N PRO A 15 -10.70 -7.63 17.17
CA PRO A 15 -11.64 -8.06 16.13
C PRO A 15 -11.80 -7.08 14.97
N GLN A 16 -11.67 -5.78 15.26
CA GLN A 16 -11.76 -4.71 14.27
C GLN A 16 -10.64 -4.74 13.24
N PHE A 17 -9.50 -5.37 13.55
CA PHE A 17 -8.35 -5.51 12.65
C PHE A 17 -8.25 -6.89 11.99
N SER A 18 -9.24 -7.77 12.16
CA SER A 18 -9.27 -9.11 11.56
C SER A 18 -9.12 -9.07 10.02
N LYS A 19 -9.66 -8.05 9.36
CA LYS A 19 -9.51 -7.85 7.90
C LYS A 19 -8.06 -7.55 7.52
N LEU A 20 -7.32 -6.83 8.36
CA LEU A 20 -5.91 -6.51 8.12
C LEU A 20 -5.04 -7.78 8.18
N ASN A 21 -5.30 -8.67 9.14
CA ASN A 21 -4.60 -9.94 9.24
C ASN A 21 -4.85 -10.81 8.00
N LYS A 22 -6.08 -10.85 7.49
CA LYS A 22 -6.40 -11.53 6.23
C LYS A 22 -5.61 -10.97 5.05
N VAL A 23 -5.48 -9.65 4.94
CA VAL A 23 -4.70 -9.00 3.87
C VAL A 23 -3.21 -9.33 3.99
N ARG A 24 -2.65 -9.36 5.20
CA ARG A 24 -1.25 -9.74 5.43
C ARG A 24 -0.99 -11.19 5.04
N CYS A 25 -1.87 -12.11 5.46
CA CYS A 25 -1.80 -13.51 5.07
C CYS A 25 -1.84 -13.67 3.55
N ILE A 26 -2.76 -13.00 2.85
CA ILE A 26 -2.83 -12.99 1.38
C ILE A 26 -1.52 -12.55 0.76
N LYS A 27 -0.99 -11.40 1.20
CA LYS A 27 0.28 -10.86 0.67
C LYS A 27 1.44 -11.83 0.89
N LYS A 28 1.49 -12.49 2.05
CA LYS A 28 2.51 -13.48 2.35
C LYS A 28 2.40 -14.69 1.45
N ILE A 29 1.19 -15.23 1.26
CA ILE A 29 0.98 -16.36 0.35
C ILE A 29 1.34 -15.97 -1.09
N GLN A 30 0.96 -14.77 -1.54
CA GLN A 30 1.35 -14.24 -2.85
C GLN A 30 2.87 -14.19 -3.03
N SER A 31 3.61 -13.76 -2.01
CA SER A 31 5.08 -13.66 -2.07
C SER A 31 5.79 -15.03 -2.14
N LEU A 32 5.10 -16.12 -1.83
CA LEU A 32 5.63 -17.49 -1.96
C LEU A 32 5.45 -18.07 -3.36
N LEU A 33 4.62 -17.43 -4.20
CA LEU A 33 4.42 -17.83 -5.59
C LEU A 33 5.60 -17.35 -6.45
N ILE A 34 5.80 -18.00 -7.60
CA ILE A 34 6.82 -17.56 -8.56
C ILE A 34 6.45 -16.19 -9.14
N GLU A 35 7.45 -15.37 -9.39
CA GLU A 35 7.27 -13.96 -9.82
C GLU A 35 6.34 -13.78 -11.02
N PRO A 36 6.41 -14.61 -12.10
CA PRO A 36 5.48 -14.49 -13.22
C PRO A 36 4.01 -14.65 -12.81
N VAL A 37 3.72 -15.60 -11.90
CA VAL A 37 2.35 -15.83 -11.39
C VAL A 37 1.89 -14.66 -10.53
N GLN A 38 2.77 -14.14 -9.68
CA GLN A 38 2.47 -12.96 -8.85
C GLN A 38 2.01 -11.77 -9.70
N LYS A 39 2.70 -11.49 -10.81
CA LYS A 39 2.38 -10.39 -11.74
C LYS A 39 1.03 -10.56 -12.44
N MET A 40 0.56 -11.80 -12.60
CA MET A 40 -0.73 -12.11 -13.21
C MET A 40 -1.88 -12.11 -12.21
N ILE A 41 -1.62 -12.00 -10.90
CA ILE A 41 -2.67 -11.87 -9.89
C ILE A 41 -3.23 -10.45 -9.95
N ASN A 42 -4.55 -10.37 -10.18
CA ASN A 42 -5.26 -9.10 -10.12
C ASN A 42 -5.54 -8.68 -8.67
N PHE A 43 -6.17 -9.57 -7.92
CA PHE A 43 -6.40 -9.44 -6.48
C PHE A 43 -6.67 -10.81 -5.86
N ALA A 44 -6.66 -10.87 -4.53
CA ALA A 44 -7.08 -12.05 -3.79
C ALA A 44 -7.91 -11.62 -2.58
N TYR A 45 -8.82 -12.49 -2.16
CA TYR A 45 -9.72 -12.21 -1.04
C TYR A 45 -10.17 -13.49 -0.34
N PHE A 46 -10.59 -13.35 0.89
CA PHE A 46 -11.25 -14.41 1.64
C PHE A 46 -12.79 -14.29 1.56
N LYS A 47 -13.43 -15.41 1.28
CA LYS A 47 -14.89 -15.54 1.44
C LYS A 47 -15.14 -16.78 2.29
N ALA A 48 -15.65 -16.57 3.50
CA ALA A 48 -15.64 -17.57 4.57
C ALA A 48 -14.20 -18.12 4.78
N ASP A 49 -13.98 -19.41 4.79
CA ASP A 49 -12.69 -20.07 4.99
C ASP A 49 -12.01 -20.45 3.66
N THR A 50 -12.47 -19.90 2.55
CA THR A 50 -11.87 -20.12 1.23
C THR A 50 -11.10 -18.88 0.78
N LEU A 51 -9.85 -19.09 0.36
CA LEU A 51 -9.02 -18.07 -0.25
C LEU A 51 -9.20 -18.08 -1.77
N PHE A 52 -9.58 -16.96 -2.34
CA PHE A 52 -9.77 -16.79 -3.77
C PHE A 52 -8.65 -15.96 -4.37
N PHE A 53 -8.03 -16.49 -5.44
CA PHE A 53 -7.10 -15.76 -6.30
C PHE A 53 -7.79 -15.42 -7.62
N VAL A 54 -7.69 -14.16 -8.00
CA VAL A 54 -8.25 -13.66 -9.26
C VAL A 54 -7.11 -13.25 -10.17
N PHE A 55 -7.01 -13.94 -11.30
CA PHE A 55 -5.98 -13.70 -12.30
C PHE A 55 -6.50 -12.80 -13.43
N ASN A 56 -5.60 -12.02 -14.00
CA ASN A 56 -5.88 -11.20 -15.17
C ASN A 56 -5.60 -11.94 -16.50
N HIS A 57 -4.97 -13.12 -16.41
CA HIS A 57 -4.60 -13.92 -17.59
C HIS A 57 -4.78 -15.42 -17.32
N PRO A 58 -5.30 -16.19 -18.29
CA PRO A 58 -5.52 -17.65 -18.14
C PRO A 58 -4.25 -18.44 -17.82
N VAL A 59 -3.10 -18.05 -18.40
CA VAL A 59 -1.81 -18.71 -18.14
C VAL A 59 -1.44 -18.63 -16.66
N GLY A 60 -1.65 -17.47 -16.00
CA GLY A 60 -1.38 -17.34 -14.57
C GLY A 60 -2.25 -18.25 -13.73
N LYS A 61 -3.52 -18.41 -14.11
CA LYS A 61 -4.41 -19.37 -13.45
C LYS A 61 -3.95 -20.82 -13.68
N GLN A 62 -3.59 -21.18 -14.89
CA GLN A 62 -3.12 -22.54 -15.22
C GLN A 62 -1.85 -22.90 -14.43
N GLU A 63 -0.87 -22.02 -14.38
CA GLU A 63 0.34 -22.21 -13.56
C GLU A 63 0.03 -22.33 -12.07
N PHE A 64 -0.93 -21.55 -11.59
CA PHE A 64 -1.38 -21.65 -10.21
C PHE A 64 -2.07 -22.99 -9.94
N ASP A 65 -2.99 -23.43 -10.84
CA ASP A 65 -3.69 -24.70 -10.70
C ASP A 65 -2.74 -25.90 -10.74
N ASN A 66 -1.69 -25.85 -11.54
CA ASN A 66 -0.66 -26.89 -11.58
C ASN A 66 0.08 -27.05 -10.23
N ASN A 67 0.14 -25.99 -9.43
CA ASN A 67 0.85 -25.95 -8.14
C ASN A 67 -0.10 -25.90 -6.95
N ILE A 68 -1.42 -25.92 -7.14
CA ILE A 68 -2.40 -25.66 -6.07
C ILE A 68 -2.30 -26.68 -4.94
N ASP A 69 -2.05 -27.95 -5.25
CA ASP A 69 -1.95 -29.01 -4.25
C ASP A 69 -0.69 -28.84 -3.40
N ASN A 70 0.42 -28.44 -4.01
CA ASN A 70 1.65 -28.12 -3.28
C ASN A 70 1.44 -26.92 -2.35
N ILE A 71 0.73 -25.90 -2.82
CA ILE A 71 0.41 -24.70 -2.03
C ILE A 71 -0.51 -25.08 -0.85
N LYS A 72 -1.56 -25.85 -1.09
CA LYS A 72 -2.48 -26.33 -0.05
C LYS A 72 -1.73 -27.17 1.01
N ASN A 73 -0.86 -28.07 0.58
CA ASN A 73 -0.08 -28.89 1.48
C ASN A 73 0.90 -28.03 2.29
N ALA A 74 1.62 -27.12 1.66
CA ALA A 74 2.53 -26.20 2.36
C ALA A 74 1.79 -25.36 3.43
N LEU A 75 0.62 -24.81 3.11
CA LEU A 75 -0.19 -24.05 4.06
C LEU A 75 -0.78 -24.91 5.19
N LYS A 76 -1.02 -26.19 4.94
CA LYS A 76 -1.54 -27.12 5.94
C LYS A 76 -0.45 -27.58 6.93
N PHE A 77 0.77 -27.82 6.44
CA PHE A 77 1.87 -28.35 7.27
C PHE A 77 2.73 -27.25 7.91
N ALA A 78 2.90 -26.14 7.22
CA ALA A 78 3.75 -25.03 7.65
C ALA A 78 3.09 -23.67 7.28
N PRO A 79 1.97 -23.31 7.94
CA PRO A 79 1.33 -22.03 7.67
C PRO A 79 2.27 -20.88 8.03
N PRO A 80 2.35 -19.84 7.19
CA PRO A 80 3.10 -18.64 7.53
C PRO A 80 2.57 -17.99 8.82
N SER A 81 3.47 -17.37 9.59
CA SER A 81 3.10 -16.67 10.83
C SER A 81 2.03 -15.60 10.64
N GLU A 82 2.03 -14.95 9.47
CA GLU A 82 1.03 -13.94 9.11
C GLU A 82 -0.37 -14.53 8.87
N CYS A 83 -0.46 -15.84 8.71
CA CYS A 83 -1.73 -16.57 8.55
C CYS A 83 -2.21 -17.21 9.86
N GLU A 84 -1.50 -17.02 10.97
CA GLU A 84 -1.86 -17.56 12.25
C GLU A 84 -3.25 -17.07 12.69
N GLY A 85 -4.10 -17.99 13.14
CA GLY A 85 -5.48 -17.69 13.52
C GLY A 85 -6.46 -17.51 12.34
N ILE A 86 -6.02 -17.70 11.09
CA ILE A 86 -6.89 -17.70 9.91
C ILE A 86 -7.08 -19.14 9.45
N ASN A 87 -8.33 -19.60 9.45
CA ASN A 87 -8.67 -20.92 8.93
C ASN A 87 -8.73 -20.85 7.40
N ILE A 88 -7.91 -21.66 6.71
CA ILE A 88 -7.91 -21.78 5.25
C ILE A 88 -8.28 -23.23 4.92
N GLN A 89 -9.55 -23.46 4.60
CA GLN A 89 -10.04 -24.79 4.25
C GLN A 89 -9.81 -25.12 2.79
N ASP A 90 -9.93 -24.12 1.92
CA ASP A 90 -9.78 -24.32 0.48
C ASP A 90 -9.17 -23.08 -0.20
N ILE A 91 -8.58 -23.32 -1.38
CA ILE A 91 -8.03 -22.26 -2.24
C ILE A 91 -8.61 -22.47 -3.64
N LYS A 92 -9.14 -21.39 -4.22
CA LYS A 92 -9.71 -21.39 -5.56
C LYS A 92 -9.14 -20.27 -6.41
N ALA A 93 -9.03 -20.52 -7.70
CA ALA A 93 -8.52 -19.55 -8.66
C ALA A 93 -9.48 -19.40 -9.84
N PHE A 94 -9.67 -18.18 -10.30
CA PHE A 94 -10.42 -17.89 -11.52
C PHE A 94 -9.82 -16.70 -12.26
N VAL A 95 -10.20 -16.55 -13.51
CA VAL A 95 -9.74 -15.47 -14.39
C VAL A 95 -10.84 -14.44 -14.52
N THR A 96 -10.48 -13.17 -14.44
CA THR A 96 -11.37 -12.08 -14.82
C THR A 96 -10.77 -11.31 -15.98
N HIS A 97 -11.58 -11.01 -16.97
CA HIS A 97 -11.21 -10.19 -18.12
C HIS A 97 -11.43 -8.70 -17.87
N THR A 98 -11.86 -8.30 -16.66
CA THR A 98 -11.89 -6.88 -16.32
C THR A 98 -10.45 -6.36 -16.33
N PRO A 99 -10.10 -5.48 -17.28
CA PRO A 99 -8.78 -4.89 -17.27
C PRO A 99 -8.60 -4.23 -15.89
N LYS A 100 -7.43 -4.45 -15.26
CA LYS A 100 -7.05 -3.57 -14.15
C LYS A 100 -7.30 -2.16 -14.69
N LYS A 101 -8.21 -1.40 -14.06
CA LYS A 101 -8.08 0.04 -14.15
C LYS A 101 -6.62 0.26 -13.80
N LYS A 102 -5.80 0.59 -14.80
CA LYS A 102 -4.55 1.24 -14.50
C LYS A 102 -5.01 2.35 -13.57
N GLU A 103 -4.69 2.26 -12.28
CA GLU A 103 -4.53 3.47 -11.52
C GLU A 103 -3.58 4.24 -12.44
N GLN A 104 -4.16 5.10 -13.24
CA GLN A 104 -3.42 6.24 -13.66
C GLN A 104 -2.93 6.75 -12.32
N GLU A 105 -1.66 6.49 -12.02
CA GLU A 105 -0.92 7.42 -11.24
C GLU A 105 -1.16 8.74 -11.94
N SER A 106 -2.32 9.33 -11.68
CA SER A 106 -2.43 10.76 -11.73
C SER A 106 -1.43 11.19 -10.67
N LYS A 107 -0.19 11.35 -11.08
CA LYS A 107 0.65 12.42 -10.60
C LYS A 107 -0.07 13.73 -11.02
N GLN A 108 -1.29 13.87 -10.58
CA GLN A 108 -1.72 15.13 -10.09
C GLN A 108 -0.83 15.33 -8.87
N GLU A 109 0.34 15.92 -9.12
CA GLU A 109 0.86 16.85 -8.16
C GLU A 109 -0.37 17.68 -7.82
N ILE A 110 -1.02 17.31 -6.73
CA ILE A 110 -1.95 18.20 -6.08
C ILE A 110 -1.00 19.30 -5.64
N MET A 111 -0.79 20.28 -6.53
CA MET A 111 -0.30 21.59 -6.12
C MET A 111 -1.37 22.06 -5.14
N ILE A 112 -1.18 21.71 -3.88
CA ILE A 112 -1.94 22.30 -2.80
C ILE A 112 -1.49 23.76 -2.81
N SER A 113 -2.14 24.55 -3.65
CA SER A 113 -1.93 26.00 -3.68
C SER A 113 -2.55 26.54 -2.40
N TYR A 114 -1.72 26.68 -1.40
CA TYR A 114 -2.11 27.43 -0.20
C TYR A 114 -2.14 28.92 -0.56
N LYS A 115 -3.25 29.54 -0.23
CA LYS A 115 -3.34 31.00 -0.36
C LYS A 115 -2.29 31.63 0.57
N GLU A 116 -1.40 32.46 0.01
CA GLU A 116 -0.43 33.18 0.78
C GLU A 116 -1.14 34.11 1.77
N ARG A 117 -0.72 34.05 3.03
CA ARG A 117 -1.32 34.85 4.11
C ARG A 117 -0.40 35.99 4.55
N SER A 118 0.85 35.98 4.13
CA SER A 118 1.80 37.03 4.43
C SER A 118 1.73 38.14 3.41
N SER A 119 1.78 39.39 3.85
CA SER A 119 1.86 40.56 2.98
C SER A 119 3.26 40.75 2.37
N GLY A 120 4.26 40.03 2.85
CA GLY A 120 5.64 40.25 2.50
C GLY A 120 6.24 41.55 3.09
N GLU A 121 5.50 42.23 3.96
CA GLU A 121 5.95 43.44 4.65
C GLU A 121 6.52 43.06 6.02
N PHE A 122 7.82 42.92 6.09
CA PHE A 122 8.56 42.69 7.33
C PHE A 122 9.94 43.35 7.24
N ASP A 123 10.43 43.86 8.35
CA ASP A 123 11.75 44.47 8.41
C ASP A 123 12.84 43.41 8.46
N VAL A 124 13.85 43.59 7.62
CA VAL A 124 14.98 42.67 7.53
C VAL A 124 16.21 43.39 8.10
N ASN A 125 16.62 42.98 9.28
CA ASN A 125 17.83 43.46 9.92
C ASN A 125 18.84 42.32 10.14
N ILE A 126 19.34 41.77 9.01
CA ILE A 126 20.27 40.63 9.03
C ILE A 126 21.67 41.16 8.65
N LYS A 127 22.65 40.89 9.51
CA LYS A 127 24.05 41.30 9.29
C LYS A 127 24.80 40.47 8.25
N ASP A 128 24.32 39.22 8.00
CA ASP A 128 24.91 38.33 7.01
C ASP A 128 24.33 38.65 5.62
N GLU A 129 25.20 38.96 4.67
CA GLU A 129 24.83 39.41 3.34
C GLU A 129 24.11 38.33 2.55
N LYS A 130 24.54 37.04 2.64
CA LYS A 130 23.90 35.91 1.95
C LYS A 130 22.53 35.63 2.49
N LEU A 131 22.34 35.68 3.80
CA LEU A 131 21.02 35.51 4.43
C LEU A 131 20.10 36.68 4.09
N ASN A 132 20.61 37.89 3.99
CA ASN A 132 19.84 39.08 3.60
C ASN A 132 19.31 38.96 2.16
N GLU A 133 20.14 38.49 1.21
CA GLU A 133 19.70 38.21 -0.16
C GLU A 133 18.60 37.13 -0.23
N LEU A 134 18.76 36.07 0.56
CA LEU A 134 17.80 34.96 0.60
C LEU A 134 16.46 35.42 1.16
N VAL A 135 16.45 36.25 2.18
CA VAL A 135 15.22 36.84 2.76
C VAL A 135 14.56 37.84 1.80
N LYS A 136 15.34 38.61 1.04
CA LYS A 136 14.81 39.47 -0.02
C LYS A 136 14.11 38.65 -1.11
N SER A 137 14.73 37.55 -1.58
CA SER A 137 14.11 36.70 -2.59
C SER A 137 12.81 36.07 -2.11
N ILE A 138 12.72 35.65 -0.84
CA ILE A 138 11.49 35.15 -0.22
C ILE A 138 10.40 36.24 -0.21
N ARG A 139 10.75 37.46 0.16
CA ARG A 139 9.83 38.60 0.14
C ARG A 139 9.25 38.84 -1.26
N ASP A 140 10.10 38.81 -2.28
CA ASP A 140 9.68 39.01 -3.67
C ASP A 140 8.73 37.92 -4.13
N ILE A 141 8.98 36.65 -3.81
CA ILE A 141 8.09 35.54 -4.10
C ILE A 141 6.72 35.69 -3.42
N ILE A 142 6.69 36.17 -2.17
CA ILE A 142 5.44 36.40 -1.43
C ILE A 142 4.62 37.52 -2.11
N LYS A 143 5.26 38.60 -2.53
CA LYS A 143 4.60 39.72 -3.22
C LYS A 143 4.04 39.32 -4.57
N ASP A 144 4.81 38.60 -5.39
CA ASP A 144 4.37 38.10 -6.69
C ASP A 144 3.14 37.19 -6.58
N LYS A 145 3.03 36.40 -5.51
CA LYS A 145 1.85 35.55 -5.27
C LYS A 145 0.61 36.30 -4.78
N ASN A 146 0.78 37.45 -4.19
CA ASN A 146 -0.32 38.27 -3.73
C ASN A 146 -0.92 39.17 -4.85
N ASP A 147 -0.13 39.41 -5.90
CA ASP A 147 -0.55 40.23 -7.06
C ASP A 147 -1.24 39.41 -8.17
N THR A 148 -1.37 38.06 -7.97
CA THR A 148 -2.04 37.15 -8.91
C THR A 148 -3.36 36.64 -8.36
#